data_b4ca5ff669489a8bd5dad301e78219e0
#
_entry.id   b4ca5ff669489a8bd5dad301e78219e0
#
_cell.length_a   1.000
_cell.length_b   1.000
_cell.length_c   1.000
_cell.angle_alpha   90.00
_cell.angle_beta   90.00
_cell.angle_gamma   90.00
#
_symmetry.space_group_name_H-M   'P 1'
#
loop_
_entity.id
_entity.type
_entity.pdbx_description
1 polymer ?
#
loop_
_entity_poly.entity_id
_entity_poly.type
_entity_poly.pdbx_seq_one_letter_code
_entity_poly.pdbx_strand_id
1 'polypeptide(L)'
;MSTSADTRESARKPTPIYKRKRRRIYGSLAVAAIVVIAVIVWAVTRSGGSGAALPGFTIAYGQGTVANSDSIIDSDAALAKTIPAQLHFVPFDAGVTAIAEMRSGSLQAISGVGNPPVVGAIGTGTGVDVVIAQSFDADALIVPKSVTAASQLAGKSVGVLVGSSEDYELRGWLGLQHLTASVKVVGFASEQAAAAAYLAGSVAAAYVQAGPEAQLTQHGGHPLVNAEQIARLGIPGLNVVAVSQHLVRSDPALVQKYVCAEVQATRLFTGPQAAKYLTQSAKVQGVPGNLIVSATRGYPFIPLSQQLFWLGSGPNDTTSPIVKAYVQTGQFLVGQGRLTAAPSAAVVATHVDPTFVKKALAGGCSS
;
A
#
# COMPACT_ATOMS: atom_id res chain seq x y z
N MET A 1 57.41 -50.21 -35.03
CA MET A 1 56.37 -51.10 -35.61
C MET A 1 55.07 -50.82 -34.92
N SER A 2 54.22 -50.26 -35.69
CA SER A 2 52.88 -50.52 -36.11
C SER A 2 51.81 -49.74 -35.28
N THR A 3 51.31 -48.71 -35.85
CA THR A 3 50.05 -48.38 -36.55
C THR A 3 48.87 -48.11 -35.63
N SER A 4 48.52 -46.88 -35.50
CA SER A 4 47.37 -46.16 -36.08
C SER A 4 45.98 -46.80 -35.95
N ALA A 5 45.07 -46.08 -35.31
CA ALA A 5 43.71 -45.92 -35.86
C ALA A 5 43.05 -44.69 -35.26
N ASP A 6 42.88 -43.73 -36.11
CA ASP A 6 42.06 -42.54 -36.00
C ASP A 6 40.59 -42.92 -36.12
N THR A 7 39.71 -42.58 -35.17
CA THR A 7 38.25 -42.64 -35.34
C THR A 7 37.64 -41.28 -35.01
N ARG A 8 37.50 -40.50 -36.08
CA ARG A 8 36.65 -39.26 -36.08
C ARG A 8 35.19 -39.65 -35.94
N GLU A 9 34.59 -39.29 -34.81
CA GLU A 9 33.15 -39.34 -34.61
C GLU A 9 32.50 -38.06 -35.14
N SER A 10 31.77 -38.24 -36.25
CA SER A 10 31.08 -37.16 -36.94
C SER A 10 29.86 -36.71 -36.16
N ALA A 11 29.91 -35.49 -35.62
CA ALA A 11 28.75 -34.81 -35.01
C ALA A 11 27.68 -34.53 -36.05
N ARG A 12 26.56 -35.24 -36.02
CA ARG A 12 25.36 -34.98 -36.80
C ARG A 12 24.69 -33.69 -36.26
N LYS A 13 24.59 -32.68 -37.13
CA LYS A 13 23.78 -31.47 -36.89
C LYS A 13 22.29 -31.82 -36.79
N PRO A 14 21.54 -31.35 -35.84
CA PRO A 14 20.10 -31.60 -35.72
C PRO A 14 19.32 -30.86 -36.82
N THR A 15 18.35 -31.55 -37.43
CA THR A 15 17.51 -31.14 -38.54
C THR A 15 16.57 -29.95 -38.18
N PRO A 16 16.21 -29.10 -39.16
CA PRO A 16 15.50 -27.81 -38.93
C PRO A 16 14.01 -27.92 -38.62
N ILE A 17 13.45 -29.08 -38.36
CA ILE A 17 12.00 -29.30 -38.19
C ILE A 17 11.46 -28.69 -36.84
N TYR A 18 12.30 -28.59 -35.82
CA TYR A 18 11.85 -28.10 -34.49
C TYR A 18 11.62 -26.57 -34.40
N LYS A 19 12.30 -25.79 -35.26
CA LYS A 19 12.13 -24.32 -35.29
C LYS A 19 10.81 -23.88 -35.97
N ARG A 20 10.23 -24.70 -36.87
CA ARG A 20 9.00 -24.36 -37.61
C ARG A 20 7.72 -24.55 -36.77
N LYS A 21 7.70 -25.50 -35.82
CA LYS A 21 6.54 -25.72 -34.91
C LYS A 21 6.41 -24.65 -33.84
N ARG A 22 7.52 -24.17 -33.28
CA ARG A 22 7.47 -23.08 -32.26
C ARG A 22 6.95 -21.75 -32.82
N ARG A 23 7.36 -21.36 -34.03
CA ARG A 23 6.85 -20.13 -34.67
C ARG A 23 5.35 -20.15 -34.97
N ARG A 24 4.75 -21.32 -35.25
CA ARG A 24 3.30 -21.42 -35.47
C ARG A 24 2.50 -21.34 -34.16
N ILE A 25 3.02 -21.86 -33.05
CA ILE A 25 2.33 -21.81 -31.74
C ILE A 25 2.32 -20.37 -31.19
N TYR A 26 3.42 -19.64 -31.30
CA TYR A 26 3.46 -18.23 -30.84
C TYR A 26 2.67 -17.29 -31.78
N GLY A 27 2.61 -17.57 -33.05
CA GLY A 27 1.75 -16.83 -33.98
C GLY A 27 0.25 -17.01 -33.68
N SER A 28 -0.18 -18.21 -33.31
CA SER A 28 -1.59 -18.50 -32.97
C SER A 28 -2.02 -17.88 -31.64
N LEU A 29 -1.14 -17.82 -30.63
CA LEU A 29 -1.40 -17.18 -29.35
C LEU A 29 -1.45 -15.65 -29.45
N ALA A 30 -0.59 -15.05 -30.27
CA ALA A 30 -0.60 -13.61 -30.55
C ALA A 30 -1.87 -13.17 -31.30
N VAL A 31 -2.32 -13.95 -32.28
CA VAL A 31 -3.58 -13.67 -33.00
C VAL A 31 -4.80 -13.86 -32.10
N ALA A 32 -4.80 -14.87 -31.22
CA ALA A 32 -5.88 -15.07 -30.26
C ALA A 32 -5.97 -13.92 -29.23
N ALA A 33 -4.84 -13.41 -28.76
CA ALA A 33 -4.80 -12.26 -27.85
C ALA A 33 -5.30 -10.97 -28.54
N ILE A 34 -4.93 -10.72 -29.79
CA ILE A 34 -5.40 -9.55 -30.55
C ILE A 34 -6.90 -9.66 -30.84
N VAL A 35 -7.43 -10.86 -31.12
CA VAL A 35 -8.88 -11.07 -31.36
C VAL A 35 -9.66 -10.87 -30.05
N VAL A 36 -9.16 -11.33 -28.91
CA VAL A 36 -9.81 -11.10 -27.61
C VAL A 36 -9.83 -9.61 -27.25
N ILE A 37 -8.73 -8.89 -27.45
CA ILE A 37 -8.67 -7.44 -27.24
C ILE A 37 -9.61 -6.71 -28.23
N ALA A 38 -9.66 -7.10 -29.49
CA ALA A 38 -10.56 -6.51 -30.48
C ALA A 38 -12.03 -6.78 -30.18
N VAL A 39 -12.39 -7.95 -29.63
CA VAL A 39 -13.76 -8.30 -29.21
C VAL A 39 -14.15 -7.52 -27.96
N ILE A 40 -13.24 -7.32 -27.01
CA ILE A 40 -13.49 -6.49 -25.81
C ILE A 40 -13.66 -5.02 -26.21
N VAL A 41 -12.81 -4.48 -27.06
CA VAL A 41 -12.96 -3.10 -27.59
C VAL A 41 -14.26 -2.97 -28.39
N TRP A 42 -14.64 -3.95 -29.22
CA TRP A 42 -15.86 -3.93 -29.99
C TRP A 42 -17.13 -4.08 -29.14
N ALA A 43 -17.10 -4.87 -28.05
CA ALA A 43 -18.20 -4.98 -27.10
C ALA A 43 -18.42 -3.66 -26.33
N VAL A 44 -17.33 -2.99 -25.92
CA VAL A 44 -17.38 -1.69 -25.23
C VAL A 44 -17.90 -0.58 -26.16
N THR A 45 -17.59 -0.63 -27.46
CA THR A 45 -18.05 0.40 -28.43
C THR A 45 -19.47 0.18 -28.96
N ARG A 46 -20.13 -0.97 -28.70
CA ARG A 46 -21.48 -1.28 -29.21
C ARG A 46 -22.62 -1.24 -28.20
N SER A 47 -22.35 -1.03 -26.90
CA SER A 47 -23.42 -0.74 -25.94
C SER A 47 -23.91 0.70 -26.08
N GLY A 48 -24.57 0.97 -27.20
CA GLY A 48 -25.29 2.22 -27.45
C GLY A 48 -26.62 2.26 -26.68
N GLY A 49 -26.52 2.66 -25.43
CA GLY A 49 -27.63 3.20 -24.65
C GLY A 49 -27.32 4.67 -24.39
N SER A 50 -28.26 5.58 -24.61
CA SER A 50 -28.14 7.04 -24.51
C SER A 50 -28.02 7.57 -23.05
N GLY A 51 -27.21 6.90 -22.22
CA GLY A 51 -26.66 7.44 -20.98
C GLY A 51 -25.15 7.52 -21.17
N ALA A 52 -24.52 8.66 -20.93
CA ALA A 52 -23.08 8.75 -20.93
C ALA A 52 -22.51 7.65 -20.01
N ALA A 53 -21.63 6.80 -20.56
CA ALA A 53 -20.99 5.75 -19.75
C ALA A 53 -20.28 6.43 -18.58
N LEU A 54 -20.49 5.91 -17.35
CA LEU A 54 -19.81 6.43 -16.18
C LEU A 54 -18.29 6.28 -16.36
N PRO A 55 -17.48 7.26 -15.92
CA PRO A 55 -16.03 7.16 -15.99
C PRO A 55 -15.55 5.97 -15.15
N GLY A 56 -14.49 5.29 -15.62
CA GLY A 56 -13.81 4.27 -14.83
C GLY A 56 -13.07 4.91 -13.66
N PHE A 57 -13.17 4.32 -12.48
CA PHE A 57 -12.47 4.78 -11.30
C PHE A 57 -11.88 3.58 -10.56
N THR A 58 -10.56 3.38 -10.72
CA THR A 58 -9.82 2.29 -10.09
C THR A 58 -9.20 2.76 -8.78
N ILE A 59 -9.49 2.05 -7.72
CA ILE A 59 -9.10 2.34 -6.35
C ILE A 59 -8.32 1.16 -5.81
N ALA A 60 -7.09 1.39 -5.33
CA ALA A 60 -6.35 0.37 -4.59
C ALA A 60 -6.51 0.59 -3.10
N TYR A 61 -6.65 -0.51 -2.34
CA TYR A 61 -6.64 -0.46 -0.88
C TYR A 61 -5.71 -1.51 -0.29
N GLY A 62 -5.11 -1.19 0.87
CA GLY A 62 -4.22 -2.11 1.58
C GLY A 62 -4.97 -3.39 1.97
N GLN A 63 -4.48 -4.54 1.53
CA GLN A 63 -5.02 -5.85 1.89
C GLN A 63 -4.52 -6.25 3.28
N GLY A 64 -5.43 -6.73 4.14
CA GLY A 64 -5.01 -7.15 5.48
C GLY A 64 -6.18 -7.55 6.37
N THR A 65 -5.86 -7.76 7.65
CA THR A 65 -6.84 -8.12 8.68
C THR A 65 -7.53 -6.91 9.32
N VAL A 66 -7.08 -5.69 9.00
CA VAL A 66 -7.70 -4.44 9.45
C VAL A 66 -8.55 -3.86 8.32
N ALA A 67 -9.77 -3.46 8.62
CA ALA A 67 -10.61 -2.80 7.63
C ALA A 67 -10.12 -1.39 7.36
N ASN A 68 -10.27 -0.95 6.11
CA ASN A 68 -10.15 0.43 5.69
C ASN A 68 -11.47 0.90 5.06
N SER A 69 -11.60 2.19 4.81
CA SER A 69 -12.81 2.78 4.27
C SER A 69 -13.17 2.23 2.90
N ASP A 70 -12.20 1.99 2.02
CA ASP A 70 -12.47 1.44 0.69
C ASP A 70 -12.97 -0.01 0.72
N SER A 71 -12.48 -0.84 1.65
CA SER A 71 -13.04 -2.18 1.82
C SER A 71 -14.49 -2.17 2.31
N ILE A 72 -14.90 -1.12 3.01
CA ILE A 72 -16.30 -0.89 3.37
C ILE A 72 -17.11 -0.45 2.15
N ILE A 73 -16.57 0.49 1.34
CA ILE A 73 -17.23 0.96 0.10
C ILE A 73 -17.41 -0.21 -0.88
N ASP A 74 -16.38 -1.03 -1.07
CA ASP A 74 -16.42 -2.22 -1.93
C ASP A 74 -17.48 -3.24 -1.48
N SER A 75 -17.65 -3.41 -0.17
CA SER A 75 -18.61 -4.35 0.40
C SER A 75 -20.05 -3.81 0.54
N ASP A 76 -20.27 -2.51 0.37
CA ASP A 76 -21.59 -1.85 0.51
C ASP A 76 -22.03 -1.18 -0.82
N ALA A 77 -22.85 -1.89 -1.58
CA ALA A 77 -23.33 -1.42 -2.88
C ALA A 77 -24.15 -0.11 -2.79
N ALA A 78 -24.78 0.22 -1.65
CA ALA A 78 -25.49 1.47 -1.48
C ALA A 78 -24.51 2.63 -1.35
N LEU A 79 -23.43 2.43 -0.59
CA LEU A 79 -22.38 3.42 -0.43
C LEU A 79 -21.58 3.59 -1.75
N ALA A 80 -21.22 2.51 -2.41
CA ALA A 80 -20.52 2.54 -3.70
C ALA A 80 -21.29 3.36 -4.76
N LYS A 81 -22.62 3.24 -4.82
CA LYS A 81 -23.49 4.01 -5.75
C LYS A 81 -23.49 5.52 -5.51
N THR A 82 -22.99 6.00 -4.38
CA THR A 82 -22.87 7.46 -4.13
C THR A 82 -21.73 8.09 -4.93
N ILE A 83 -20.82 7.26 -5.46
CA ILE A 83 -19.71 7.66 -6.33
C ILE A 83 -20.17 7.47 -7.78
N PRO A 84 -20.29 8.53 -8.60
CA PRO A 84 -20.84 8.44 -9.96
C PRO A 84 -19.78 7.95 -10.97
N ALA A 85 -19.24 6.75 -10.72
CA ALA A 85 -18.21 6.11 -11.54
C ALA A 85 -18.42 4.59 -11.61
N GLN A 86 -17.79 3.94 -12.57
CA GLN A 86 -17.59 2.49 -12.56
C GLN A 86 -16.40 2.18 -11.66
N LEU A 87 -16.68 1.69 -10.45
CA LEU A 87 -15.66 1.41 -9.44
C LEU A 87 -14.99 0.07 -9.72
N HIS A 88 -13.66 0.07 -9.66
CA HIS A 88 -12.83 -1.12 -9.70
C HIS A 88 -11.92 -1.10 -8.48
N PHE A 89 -12.10 -2.07 -7.58
CA PHE A 89 -11.28 -2.18 -6.37
C PHE A 89 -10.16 -3.20 -6.58
N VAL A 90 -8.93 -2.82 -6.22
CA VAL A 90 -7.73 -3.64 -6.36
C VAL A 90 -7.00 -3.70 -5.03
N PRO A 91 -6.91 -4.87 -4.38
CA PRO A 91 -6.09 -4.99 -3.17
C PRO A 91 -4.60 -4.89 -3.51
N PHE A 92 -3.79 -4.29 -2.62
CA PHE A 92 -2.33 -4.27 -2.74
C PHE A 92 -1.65 -4.74 -1.46
N ASP A 93 -0.49 -5.39 -1.62
CA ASP A 93 0.36 -5.83 -0.50
C ASP A 93 1.47 -4.82 -0.16
N ALA A 94 1.86 -3.98 -1.12
CA ALA A 94 2.93 -3.00 -0.95
C ALA A 94 2.59 -1.67 -1.63
N GLY A 95 2.61 -0.57 -0.87
CA GLY A 95 2.25 0.76 -1.37
C GLY A 95 3.12 1.25 -2.53
N VAL A 96 4.38 0.78 -2.64
CA VAL A 96 5.26 1.13 -3.76
C VAL A 96 4.75 0.60 -5.10
N THR A 97 4.08 -0.56 -5.13
CA THR A 97 3.47 -1.12 -6.34
C THR A 97 2.23 -0.32 -6.75
N ALA A 98 1.36 0.01 -5.80
CA ALA A 98 0.18 0.85 -6.04
C ALA A 98 0.56 2.26 -6.54
N ILE A 99 1.63 2.86 -6.02
CA ILE A 99 2.17 4.14 -6.54
C ILE A 99 2.67 3.99 -7.99
N ALA A 100 3.32 2.88 -8.35
CA ALA A 100 3.75 2.64 -9.73
C ALA A 100 2.56 2.53 -10.70
N GLU A 101 1.46 1.89 -10.28
CA GLU A 101 0.21 1.81 -11.04
C GLU A 101 -0.48 3.18 -11.15
N MET A 102 -0.48 4.01 -10.10
CA MET A 102 -0.97 5.38 -10.17
C MET A 102 -0.15 6.23 -11.17
N ARG A 103 1.16 6.08 -11.17
CA ARG A 103 2.04 6.77 -12.13
C ARG A 103 1.78 6.37 -13.58
N SER A 104 1.42 5.11 -13.85
CA SER A 104 1.03 4.65 -15.19
C SER A 104 -0.37 5.10 -15.62
N GLY A 105 -1.18 5.65 -14.70
CA GLY A 105 -2.56 6.06 -14.93
C GLY A 105 -3.59 4.94 -14.83
N SER A 106 -3.17 3.70 -14.51
CA SER A 106 -4.09 2.57 -14.31
C SER A 106 -4.85 2.64 -12.99
N LEU A 107 -4.37 3.45 -12.04
CA LEU A 107 -4.93 3.63 -10.71
C LEU A 107 -5.18 5.13 -10.43
N GLN A 108 -6.35 5.48 -9.89
CA GLN A 108 -6.73 6.86 -9.62
C GLN A 108 -6.75 7.21 -8.13
N ALA A 109 -6.97 6.25 -7.24
CA ALA A 109 -6.94 6.47 -5.79
C ALA A 109 -6.29 5.29 -5.06
N ILE A 110 -5.69 5.56 -3.91
CA ILE A 110 -5.06 4.57 -3.02
C ILE A 110 -5.48 4.88 -1.59
N SER A 111 -5.92 3.86 -0.85
CA SER A 111 -6.30 3.96 0.56
C SER A 111 -5.43 3.01 1.41
N GLY A 112 -4.99 3.46 2.57
CA GLY A 112 -4.10 2.70 3.43
C GLY A 112 -2.66 2.68 2.95
N VAL A 113 -2.21 3.71 2.26
CA VAL A 113 -0.82 3.83 1.79
C VAL A 113 0.01 4.63 2.79
N GLY A 114 1.17 4.07 3.17
CA GLY A 114 2.07 4.65 4.16
C GLY A 114 2.95 5.79 3.64
N ASN A 115 3.69 6.44 4.56
CA ASN A 115 4.55 7.59 4.26
C ASN A 115 5.56 7.36 3.12
N PRO A 116 6.44 6.32 3.16
CA PRO A 116 7.54 6.22 2.21
C PRO A 116 7.09 6.09 0.75
N PRO A 117 6.06 5.30 0.40
CA PRO A 117 5.53 5.26 -0.97
C PRO A 117 5.04 6.64 -1.45
N VAL A 118 4.26 7.36 -0.61
CA VAL A 118 3.72 8.68 -0.97
C VAL A 118 4.82 9.72 -1.11
N VAL A 119 5.76 9.77 -0.16
CA VAL A 119 6.88 10.72 -0.20
C VAL A 119 7.83 10.40 -1.35
N GLY A 120 8.05 9.11 -1.65
CA GLY A 120 8.77 8.67 -2.83
C GLY A 120 8.10 9.14 -4.13
N ALA A 121 6.78 9.07 -4.21
CA ALA A 121 5.99 9.61 -5.32
C ALA A 121 6.21 11.12 -5.49
N ILE A 122 6.06 11.88 -4.40
CA ILE A 122 6.29 13.34 -4.39
C ILE A 122 7.70 13.67 -4.84
N GLY A 123 8.72 13.00 -4.25
CA GLY A 123 10.13 13.26 -4.56
C GLY A 123 10.56 12.89 -5.99
N THR A 124 9.80 12.00 -6.66
CA THR A 124 10.05 11.62 -8.07
C THR A 124 9.10 12.29 -9.06
N GLY A 125 8.27 13.25 -8.61
CA GLY A 125 7.36 14.00 -9.47
C GLY A 125 6.12 13.19 -9.91
N THR A 126 5.78 12.10 -9.24
CA THR A 126 4.49 11.43 -9.45
C THR A 126 3.39 12.30 -8.87
N GLY A 127 2.42 12.69 -9.68
CA GLY A 127 1.31 13.53 -9.28
C GLY A 127 0.32 12.79 -8.36
N VAL A 128 0.48 12.96 -7.05
CA VAL A 128 -0.36 12.37 -6.01
C VAL A 128 -0.76 13.44 -5.00
N ASP A 129 -2.02 13.48 -4.57
CA ASP A 129 -2.52 14.38 -3.53
C ASP A 129 -3.11 13.58 -2.39
N VAL A 130 -2.71 13.88 -1.17
CA VAL A 130 -3.26 13.31 0.07
C VAL A 130 -4.51 14.07 0.46
N VAL A 131 -5.63 13.38 0.58
CA VAL A 131 -6.95 13.98 0.83
C VAL A 131 -7.58 13.58 2.17
N ILE A 132 -7.11 12.48 2.80
CA ILE A 132 -7.51 12.01 4.14
C ILE A 132 -6.30 11.44 4.87
N ALA A 133 -6.14 11.76 6.15
CA ALA A 133 -5.27 11.06 7.07
C ALA A 133 -6.06 9.92 7.75
N GLN A 134 -5.75 8.65 7.45
CA GLN A 134 -6.59 7.53 7.88
C GLN A 134 -6.24 7.01 9.27
N SER A 135 -4.97 6.69 9.49
CA SER A 135 -4.54 6.05 10.73
C SER A 135 -3.04 6.26 10.96
N PHE A 136 -2.61 6.00 12.17
CA PHE A 136 -1.23 5.60 12.42
C PHE A 136 -1.05 4.12 12.09
N ASP A 137 0.19 3.68 11.96
CA ASP A 137 0.50 2.27 11.89
C ASP A 137 0.29 1.61 13.27
N ALA A 138 -0.02 0.32 13.25
CA ALA A 138 -0.21 -0.49 14.47
C ALA A 138 0.71 -1.71 14.45
N ASP A 139 1.91 -1.53 13.98
CA ASP A 139 2.92 -2.57 13.79
C ASP A 139 3.75 -2.78 15.05
N ALA A 140 4.41 -3.92 15.13
CA ALA A 140 5.30 -4.20 16.23
C ALA A 140 6.55 -4.96 15.78
N LEU A 141 7.66 -4.71 16.46
CA LEU A 141 8.88 -5.49 16.36
C LEU A 141 8.74 -6.74 17.24
N ILE A 142 8.49 -7.87 16.61
CA ILE A 142 8.34 -9.14 17.30
C ILE A 142 9.70 -9.84 17.43
N VAL A 143 10.02 -10.21 18.64
CA VAL A 143 11.29 -10.85 19.04
C VAL A 143 11.02 -12.11 19.85
N PRO A 144 12.01 -13.05 19.95
CA PRO A 144 11.94 -14.18 20.89
C PRO A 144 11.87 -13.71 22.34
N LYS A 145 11.23 -14.48 23.23
CA LYS A 145 11.09 -14.17 24.67
C LYS A 145 12.40 -13.86 25.39
N SER A 146 13.54 -14.37 24.87
CA SER A 146 14.86 -14.09 25.43
C SER A 146 15.40 -12.69 25.15
N VAL A 147 14.79 -11.97 24.18
CA VAL A 147 15.19 -10.60 23.81
C VAL A 147 14.25 -9.63 24.53
N THR A 148 14.76 -8.91 25.52
CA THR A 148 13.98 -7.99 26.36
C THR A 148 14.47 -6.54 26.25
N ALA A 149 15.56 -6.30 25.51
CA ALA A 149 16.15 -4.98 25.32
C ALA A 149 16.67 -4.81 23.89
N ALA A 150 16.64 -3.59 23.38
CA ALA A 150 17.10 -3.23 22.04
C ALA A 150 18.55 -3.66 21.77
N SER A 151 19.44 -3.49 22.78
CA SER A 151 20.87 -3.84 22.67
C SER A 151 21.13 -5.31 22.33
N GLN A 152 20.21 -6.21 22.66
CA GLN A 152 20.31 -7.64 22.35
C GLN A 152 20.08 -7.97 20.86
N LEU A 153 19.65 -6.98 20.08
CA LEU A 153 19.55 -7.12 18.62
C LEU A 153 20.89 -6.90 17.91
N ALA A 154 21.92 -6.40 18.59
CA ALA A 154 23.23 -6.21 17.99
C ALA A 154 23.77 -7.53 17.41
N GLY A 155 24.29 -7.49 16.18
CA GLY A 155 24.76 -8.64 15.41
C GLY A 155 23.64 -9.53 14.81
N LYS A 156 22.36 -9.17 15.01
CA LYS A 156 21.22 -9.95 14.51
C LYS A 156 20.63 -9.35 13.24
N SER A 157 19.75 -10.14 12.59
CA SER A 157 18.96 -9.72 11.44
C SER A 157 17.50 -9.50 11.82
N VAL A 158 16.89 -8.46 11.26
CA VAL A 158 15.48 -8.11 11.46
C VAL A 158 14.79 -8.03 10.10
N GLY A 159 13.72 -8.78 9.90
CA GLY A 159 12.90 -8.78 8.69
C GLY A 159 11.86 -7.65 8.70
N VAL A 160 11.61 -7.03 7.54
CA VAL A 160 10.58 -5.99 7.37
C VAL A 160 10.11 -5.92 5.91
N LEU A 161 8.89 -5.47 5.67
CA LEU A 161 8.42 -5.12 4.33
C LEU A 161 9.22 -3.92 3.81
N VAL A 162 9.98 -4.13 2.74
CA VAL A 162 10.92 -3.14 2.23
C VAL A 162 10.18 -1.92 1.64
N GLY A 163 10.55 -0.71 2.09
CA GLY A 163 10.03 0.54 1.53
C GLY A 163 8.65 0.96 2.00
N SER A 164 8.18 0.32 3.01
CA SER A 164 6.93 0.62 3.71
C SER A 164 7.15 1.61 4.88
N SER A 165 6.08 1.97 5.55
CA SER A 165 6.15 2.71 6.82
C SER A 165 6.85 1.92 7.91
N GLU A 166 6.67 0.60 7.94
CA GLU A 166 7.35 -0.32 8.86
C GLU A 166 8.88 -0.26 8.69
N ASP A 167 9.37 -0.21 7.45
CA ASP A 167 10.82 -0.07 7.16
C ASP A 167 11.34 1.31 7.67
N TYR A 168 10.55 2.35 7.50
CA TYR A 168 10.85 3.70 8.00
C TYR A 168 10.89 3.73 9.53
N GLU A 169 9.87 3.21 10.20
CA GLU A 169 9.77 3.17 11.66
C GLU A 169 10.88 2.33 12.28
N LEU A 170 11.09 1.09 11.78
CA LEU A 170 12.14 0.19 12.26
C LEU A 170 13.52 0.84 12.16
N ARG A 171 13.88 1.37 10.98
CA ARG A 171 15.21 1.98 10.81
C ARG A 171 15.37 3.25 11.59
N GLY A 172 14.33 4.07 11.70
CA GLY A 172 14.33 5.26 12.54
C GLY A 172 14.54 4.91 14.01
N TRP A 173 13.80 3.90 14.51
CA TRP A 173 13.96 3.41 15.88
C TRP A 173 15.34 2.81 16.13
N LEU A 174 15.88 2.00 15.22
CA LEU A 174 17.26 1.48 15.31
C LEU A 174 18.29 2.62 15.35
N GLY A 175 18.04 3.72 14.63
CA GLY A 175 18.87 4.92 14.69
C GLY A 175 18.87 5.56 16.10
N LEU A 176 17.69 5.73 16.70
CA LEU A 176 17.54 6.24 18.07
C LEU A 176 18.17 5.33 19.13
N GLN A 177 18.21 4.02 18.87
CA GLN A 177 18.88 3.03 19.74
C GLN A 177 20.38 2.88 19.45
N HIS A 178 20.96 3.65 18.53
CA HIS A 178 22.36 3.54 18.07
C HIS A 178 22.71 2.16 17.50
N LEU A 179 21.75 1.45 16.90
CA LEU A 179 21.90 0.08 16.41
C LEU A 179 22.01 -0.03 14.88
N THR A 180 21.95 1.08 14.13
CA THR A 180 21.93 1.09 12.65
C THR A 180 23.10 0.31 12.05
N ALA A 181 24.31 0.39 12.62
CA ALA A 181 25.49 -0.30 12.11
C ALA A 181 25.59 -1.76 12.58
N SER A 182 24.90 -2.14 13.64
CA SER A 182 25.04 -3.46 14.29
C SER A 182 23.86 -4.40 14.00
N VAL A 183 22.73 -3.92 13.50
CA VAL A 183 21.56 -4.72 13.11
C VAL A 183 21.43 -4.77 11.60
N LYS A 184 21.33 -5.98 11.05
CA LYS A 184 21.08 -6.18 9.62
C LYS A 184 19.57 -6.15 9.35
N VAL A 185 19.06 -5.09 8.77
CA VAL A 185 17.66 -5.04 8.28
C VAL A 185 17.57 -5.78 6.94
N VAL A 186 16.69 -6.79 6.89
CA VAL A 186 16.44 -7.64 5.71
C VAL A 186 15.06 -7.28 5.15
N GLY A 187 15.05 -6.73 3.92
CA GLY A 187 13.83 -6.36 3.23
C GLY A 187 13.14 -7.56 2.58
N PHE A 188 11.84 -7.70 2.77
CA PHE A 188 10.97 -8.69 2.13
C PHE A 188 9.95 -8.00 1.24
N ALA A 189 9.36 -8.75 0.31
CA ALA A 189 8.33 -8.24 -0.60
C ALA A 189 6.93 -8.18 0.06
N SER A 190 6.73 -8.87 1.18
CA SER A 190 5.50 -8.85 1.98
C SER A 190 5.83 -9.09 3.46
N GLU A 191 4.92 -8.70 4.33
CA GLU A 191 5.02 -8.96 5.77
C GLU A 191 4.90 -10.45 6.09
N GLN A 192 4.07 -11.18 5.35
CA GLN A 192 3.94 -12.62 5.46
C GLN A 192 5.27 -13.31 5.20
N ALA A 193 6.05 -12.81 4.22
CA ALA A 193 7.39 -13.33 3.93
C ALA A 193 8.38 -13.02 5.08
N ALA A 194 8.30 -11.83 5.68
CA ALA A 194 9.12 -11.47 6.84
C ALA A 194 8.77 -12.34 8.06
N ALA A 195 7.48 -12.56 8.33
CA ALA A 195 6.99 -13.42 9.40
C ALA A 195 7.41 -14.89 9.20
N ALA A 196 7.29 -15.41 7.98
CA ALA A 196 7.75 -16.77 7.64
C ALA A 196 9.26 -16.92 7.84
N ALA A 197 10.06 -15.92 7.48
CA ALA A 197 11.50 -15.91 7.70
C ALA A 197 11.87 -15.92 9.20
N TYR A 198 11.10 -15.22 10.05
CA TYR A 198 11.27 -15.28 11.51
C TYR A 198 10.95 -16.68 12.04
N LEU A 199 9.81 -17.28 11.65
CA LEU A 199 9.42 -18.62 12.09
C LEU A 199 10.41 -19.69 11.64
N ALA A 200 11.03 -19.53 10.47
CA ALA A 200 12.09 -20.39 9.95
C ALA A 200 13.46 -20.14 10.59
N GLY A 201 13.61 -19.12 11.46
CA GLY A 201 14.90 -18.75 12.06
C GLY A 201 15.88 -18.08 11.09
N SER A 202 15.44 -17.67 9.91
CA SER A 202 16.27 -16.97 8.90
C SER A 202 16.54 -15.52 9.29
N VAL A 203 15.68 -14.92 10.09
CA VAL A 203 15.87 -13.64 10.77
C VAL A 203 15.57 -13.78 12.25
N ALA A 204 16.22 -12.98 13.10
CA ALA A 204 16.09 -13.07 14.55
C ALA A 204 14.85 -12.33 15.10
N ALA A 205 14.29 -11.41 14.32
CA ALA A 205 13.11 -10.62 14.65
C ALA A 205 12.38 -10.21 13.35
N ALA A 206 11.12 -9.80 13.45
CA ALA A 206 10.36 -9.24 12.34
C ALA A 206 9.51 -8.05 12.81
N TYR A 207 9.49 -6.97 12.03
CA TYR A 207 8.60 -5.83 12.22
C TYR A 207 7.41 -5.99 11.29
N VAL A 208 6.23 -6.17 11.86
CA VAL A 208 5.03 -6.63 11.14
C VAL A 208 3.73 -6.09 11.76
N GLN A 209 2.66 -6.02 10.97
CA GLN A 209 1.32 -5.62 11.43
C GLN A 209 0.53 -6.77 12.09
N ALA A 210 -0.67 -6.41 12.57
CA ALA A 210 -1.56 -7.19 13.43
C ALA A 210 -1.78 -8.66 13.02
N GLY A 211 -1.91 -8.99 11.72
CA GLY A 211 -2.11 -10.38 11.27
C GLY A 211 -0.89 -11.25 11.49
N PRO A 212 0.24 -10.96 10.83
CA PRO A 212 1.52 -11.61 11.08
C PRO A 212 1.97 -11.49 12.53
N GLU A 213 1.77 -10.36 13.21
CA GLU A 213 2.08 -10.19 14.64
C GLU A 213 1.39 -11.26 15.50
N ALA A 214 0.08 -11.45 15.32
CA ALA A 214 -0.68 -12.45 16.05
C ALA A 214 -0.12 -13.87 15.81
N GLN A 215 0.25 -14.20 14.58
CA GLN A 215 0.89 -15.46 14.24
C GLN A 215 2.21 -15.65 14.98
N LEU A 216 3.10 -14.65 14.94
CA LEU A 216 4.41 -14.72 15.60
C LEU A 216 4.29 -14.82 17.12
N THR A 217 3.33 -14.10 17.71
CA THR A 217 3.05 -14.13 19.16
C THR A 217 2.53 -15.51 19.60
N GLN A 218 1.66 -16.16 18.82
CA GLN A 218 1.21 -17.53 19.08
C GLN A 218 2.37 -18.55 19.06
N HIS A 219 3.44 -18.28 18.30
CA HIS A 219 4.66 -19.10 18.26
C HIS A 219 5.72 -18.67 19.28
N GLY A 220 5.35 -17.89 20.29
CA GLY A 220 6.21 -17.52 21.40
C GLY A 220 7.05 -16.26 21.21
N GLY A 221 6.80 -15.49 20.16
CA GLY A 221 7.30 -14.13 20.04
C GLY A 221 6.58 -13.16 20.98
N HIS A 222 7.16 -11.98 21.19
CA HIS A 222 6.50 -10.87 21.88
C HIS A 222 6.96 -9.53 21.30
N PRO A 223 6.14 -8.47 21.40
CA PRO A 223 6.51 -7.15 20.93
C PRO A 223 7.59 -6.54 21.84
N LEU A 224 8.71 -6.11 21.25
CA LEU A 224 9.77 -5.36 21.93
C LEU A 224 9.48 -3.85 21.90
N VAL A 225 8.96 -3.36 20.80
CA VAL A 225 8.51 -1.99 20.58
C VAL A 225 7.40 -2.01 19.52
N ASN A 226 6.45 -1.08 19.63
CA ASN A 226 5.38 -0.92 18.64
C ASN A 226 5.40 0.46 17.98
N ALA A 227 4.63 0.61 16.89
CA ALA A 227 4.52 1.82 16.09
C ALA A 227 4.09 3.04 16.92
N GLU A 228 3.16 2.90 17.88
CA GLU A 228 2.73 3.98 18.77
C GLU A 228 3.89 4.52 19.61
N GLN A 229 4.71 3.64 20.15
CA GLN A 229 5.89 4.02 20.93
C GLN A 229 6.91 4.73 20.04
N ILE A 230 7.12 4.26 18.82
CA ILE A 230 8.02 4.87 17.83
C ILE A 230 7.50 6.24 17.38
N ALA A 231 6.20 6.37 17.15
CA ALA A 231 5.56 7.63 16.78
C ALA A 231 5.73 8.70 17.88
N ARG A 232 5.64 8.31 19.16
CA ARG A 232 5.92 9.21 20.30
C ARG A 232 7.37 9.69 20.36
N LEU A 233 8.30 8.94 19.75
CA LEU A 233 9.69 9.34 19.58
C LEU A 233 9.92 10.24 18.35
N GLY A 234 8.85 10.63 17.65
CA GLY A 234 8.90 11.56 16.52
C GLY A 234 9.05 10.88 15.14
N ILE A 235 8.79 9.58 15.04
CA ILE A 235 8.86 8.81 13.79
C ILE A 235 7.49 8.17 13.53
N PRO A 236 6.44 8.95 13.17
CA PRO A 236 5.12 8.40 12.95
C PRO A 236 5.01 7.71 11.58
N GLY A 237 4.58 6.47 11.56
CA GLY A 237 3.99 5.82 10.40
C GLY A 237 2.53 6.29 10.25
N LEU A 238 2.18 6.76 9.08
CA LEU A 238 0.85 7.29 8.75
C LEU A 238 0.32 6.61 7.50
N ASN A 239 -0.91 6.14 7.57
CA ASN A 239 -1.66 5.68 6.42
C ASN A 239 -2.64 6.78 5.97
N VAL A 240 -2.76 6.95 4.66
CA VAL A 240 -3.56 8.02 4.06
C VAL A 240 -4.42 7.50 2.91
N VAL A 241 -5.42 8.32 2.54
CA VAL A 241 -6.05 8.25 1.21
C VAL A 241 -5.35 9.26 0.32
N ALA A 242 -4.84 8.76 -0.80
CA ALA A 242 -4.19 9.57 -1.81
C ALA A 242 -4.90 9.41 -3.17
N VAL A 243 -5.01 10.49 -3.94
CA VAL A 243 -5.68 10.55 -5.24
C VAL A 243 -4.69 11.07 -6.28
N SER A 244 -4.80 10.62 -7.53
CA SER A 244 -3.96 11.16 -8.60
C SER A 244 -4.27 12.64 -8.83
N GLN A 245 -3.24 13.47 -8.95
CA GLN A 245 -3.40 14.91 -9.27
C GLN A 245 -4.10 15.14 -10.60
N HIS A 246 -3.99 14.19 -11.53
CA HIS A 246 -4.73 14.26 -12.78
C HIS A 246 -6.23 14.27 -12.51
N LEU A 247 -6.73 13.33 -11.67
CA LEU A 247 -8.15 13.27 -11.32
C LEU A 247 -8.59 14.50 -10.52
N VAL A 248 -7.79 14.95 -9.56
CA VAL A 248 -8.07 16.17 -8.78
C VAL A 248 -8.32 17.39 -9.69
N ARG A 249 -7.57 17.49 -10.79
CA ARG A 249 -7.69 18.60 -11.74
C ARG A 249 -8.78 18.39 -12.78
N SER A 250 -8.96 17.18 -13.29
CA SER A 250 -9.91 16.88 -14.38
C SER A 250 -11.35 16.69 -13.91
N ASP A 251 -11.55 16.11 -12.72
CA ASP A 251 -12.86 15.86 -12.13
C ASP A 251 -12.86 16.01 -10.59
N PRO A 252 -12.71 17.23 -10.08
CA PRO A 252 -12.75 17.49 -8.63
C PRO A 252 -14.10 17.13 -8.00
N ALA A 253 -15.18 17.06 -8.79
CA ALA A 253 -16.51 16.66 -8.32
C ALA A 253 -16.54 15.17 -7.98
N LEU A 254 -15.95 14.31 -8.81
CA LEU A 254 -15.80 12.89 -8.54
C LEU A 254 -14.92 12.66 -7.30
N VAL A 255 -13.80 13.38 -7.18
CA VAL A 255 -12.95 13.31 -5.97
C VAL A 255 -13.74 13.70 -4.72
N GLN A 256 -14.57 14.74 -4.79
CA GLN A 256 -15.41 15.14 -3.65
C GLN A 256 -16.42 14.05 -3.27
N LYS A 257 -17.06 13.38 -4.24
CA LYS A 257 -17.99 12.26 -3.97
C LYS A 257 -17.25 11.07 -3.37
N TYR A 258 -16.05 10.75 -3.86
CA TYR A 258 -15.21 9.72 -3.28
C TYR A 258 -14.82 10.03 -1.83
N VAL A 259 -14.33 11.23 -1.54
CA VAL A 259 -13.97 11.64 -0.15
C VAL A 259 -15.22 11.64 0.76
N CYS A 260 -16.39 11.97 0.24
CA CYS A 260 -17.65 11.83 0.99
C CYS A 260 -17.95 10.37 1.34
N ALA A 261 -17.78 9.45 0.39
CA ALA A 261 -17.96 8.01 0.65
C ALA A 261 -16.94 7.49 1.68
N GLU A 262 -15.68 7.93 1.59
CA GLU A 262 -14.61 7.64 2.56
C GLU A 262 -14.99 8.07 3.99
N VAL A 263 -15.47 9.31 4.15
CA VAL A 263 -15.93 9.86 5.43
C VAL A 263 -17.13 9.07 5.97
N GLN A 264 -18.07 8.71 5.09
CA GLN A 264 -19.22 7.90 5.49
C GLN A 264 -18.81 6.48 5.87
N ALA A 265 -17.94 5.82 5.09
CA ALA A 265 -17.41 4.51 5.40
C ALA A 265 -16.72 4.51 6.77
N THR A 266 -15.87 5.50 7.05
CA THR A 266 -15.21 5.66 8.36
C THR A 266 -16.23 5.73 9.49
N ARG A 267 -17.31 6.50 9.36
CA ARG A 267 -18.38 6.55 10.37
C ARG A 267 -19.09 5.21 10.57
N LEU A 268 -19.24 4.42 9.51
CA LEU A 268 -19.92 3.12 9.56
C LEU A 268 -19.10 2.09 10.34
N PHE A 269 -17.81 1.96 10.04
CA PHE A 269 -16.99 0.93 10.66
C PHE A 269 -16.36 1.34 12.01
N THR A 270 -16.41 2.63 12.38
CA THR A 270 -16.02 3.12 13.71
C THR A 270 -17.22 3.41 14.62
N GLY A 271 -18.44 3.33 14.09
CA GLY A 271 -19.69 3.66 14.79
C GLY A 271 -20.35 2.46 15.50
N PRO A 272 -21.59 2.67 16.02
CA PRO A 272 -22.30 1.63 16.78
C PRO A 272 -22.59 0.35 16.03
N GLN A 273 -22.65 0.38 14.70
CA GLN A 273 -22.90 -0.80 13.85
C GLN A 273 -21.61 -1.35 13.23
N ALA A 274 -20.44 -0.99 13.74
CA ALA A 274 -19.14 -1.38 13.20
C ALA A 274 -19.04 -2.86 12.86
N ALA A 275 -19.44 -3.76 13.78
CA ALA A 275 -19.34 -5.20 13.59
C ALA A 275 -20.06 -5.70 12.31
N LYS A 276 -21.18 -5.09 11.92
CA LYS A 276 -21.91 -5.42 10.69
C LYS A 276 -21.04 -5.11 9.46
N TYR A 277 -20.54 -3.89 9.35
CA TYR A 277 -19.78 -3.42 8.20
C TYR A 277 -18.41 -4.10 8.12
N LEU A 278 -17.76 -4.32 9.25
CA LEU A 278 -16.51 -5.07 9.33
C LEU A 278 -16.68 -6.52 8.85
N THR A 279 -17.77 -7.20 9.24
CA THR A 279 -18.07 -8.55 8.76
C THR A 279 -18.36 -8.59 7.25
N GLN A 280 -18.95 -7.53 6.69
CA GLN A 280 -19.13 -7.40 5.24
C GLN A 280 -17.79 -7.19 4.53
N SER A 281 -16.97 -6.27 5.00
CA SER A 281 -15.62 -6.00 4.49
C SER A 281 -14.72 -7.26 4.53
N ALA A 282 -14.84 -8.09 5.56
CA ALA A 282 -14.10 -9.35 5.67
C ALA A 282 -14.28 -10.28 4.46
N LYS A 283 -15.47 -10.26 3.83
CA LYS A 283 -15.78 -11.11 2.66
C LYS A 283 -14.99 -10.68 1.42
N VAL A 284 -14.88 -9.37 1.17
CA VAL A 284 -14.13 -8.84 0.01
C VAL A 284 -12.63 -8.94 0.24
N GLN A 285 -12.19 -8.89 1.49
CA GLN A 285 -10.78 -9.09 1.85
C GLN A 285 -10.37 -10.57 1.98
N GLY A 286 -11.32 -11.51 1.91
CA GLY A 286 -11.03 -12.94 2.02
C GLY A 286 -10.54 -13.38 3.40
N VAL A 287 -10.90 -12.65 4.47
CA VAL A 287 -10.49 -12.94 5.86
C VAL A 287 -11.68 -13.33 6.74
N PRO A 288 -11.48 -14.07 7.85
CA PRO A 288 -12.55 -14.38 8.79
C PRO A 288 -13.14 -13.11 9.44
N GLY A 289 -14.49 -13.02 9.51
CA GLY A 289 -15.17 -11.84 10.05
C GLY A 289 -14.83 -11.51 11.50
N ASN A 290 -14.65 -12.52 12.36
CA ASN A 290 -14.21 -12.32 13.74
C ASN A 290 -12.78 -11.74 13.82
N LEU A 291 -11.92 -12.11 12.90
CA LEU A 291 -10.54 -11.61 12.85
C LEU A 291 -10.50 -10.13 12.50
N ILE A 292 -11.22 -9.70 11.43
CA ILE A 292 -11.24 -8.29 11.04
C ILE A 292 -11.89 -7.41 12.12
N VAL A 293 -12.96 -7.91 12.78
CA VAL A 293 -13.61 -7.18 13.88
C VAL A 293 -12.66 -7.01 15.06
N SER A 294 -11.89 -8.04 15.43
CA SER A 294 -10.94 -7.95 16.53
C SER A 294 -9.73 -7.09 16.20
N ALA A 295 -9.17 -7.23 15.00
CA ALA A 295 -8.00 -6.47 14.57
C ALA A 295 -8.31 -4.98 14.36
N THR A 296 -9.52 -4.66 13.85
CA THR A 296 -9.93 -3.26 13.65
C THR A 296 -10.28 -2.57 14.97
N ARG A 297 -10.72 -3.33 15.99
CA ARG A 297 -11.03 -2.78 17.31
C ARG A 297 -9.75 -2.30 17.99
N GLY A 298 -9.66 -1.00 18.30
CA GLY A 298 -8.49 -0.40 18.93
C GLY A 298 -7.36 -0.04 17.94
N TYR A 299 -7.57 -0.27 16.65
CA TYR A 299 -6.65 0.22 15.64
C TYR A 299 -6.60 1.76 15.67
N PRO A 300 -5.42 2.39 15.54
CA PRO A 300 -5.23 3.82 15.79
C PRO A 300 -5.71 4.69 14.62
N PHE A 301 -7.00 4.60 14.27
CA PHE A 301 -7.60 5.48 13.27
C PHE A 301 -7.56 6.94 13.71
N ILE A 302 -7.23 7.82 12.78
CA ILE A 302 -7.28 9.26 12.99
C ILE A 302 -8.74 9.71 12.97
N PRO A 303 -9.28 10.23 14.08
CA PRO A 303 -10.68 10.66 14.14
C PRO A 303 -11.01 11.72 13.09
N LEU A 304 -12.24 11.68 12.55
CA LEU A 304 -12.69 12.67 11.57
C LEU A 304 -12.58 14.12 12.08
N SER A 305 -12.74 14.32 13.39
CA SER A 305 -12.54 15.63 14.04
C SER A 305 -11.10 16.14 14.02
N GLN A 306 -10.12 15.25 13.78
CA GLN A 306 -8.69 15.60 13.74
C GLN A 306 -8.14 15.76 12.30
N GLN A 307 -8.97 15.58 11.26
CA GLN A 307 -8.50 15.64 9.88
C GLN A 307 -7.80 16.97 9.55
N LEU A 308 -8.39 18.10 9.93
CA LEU A 308 -7.82 19.42 9.65
C LEU A 308 -6.60 19.73 10.53
N PHE A 309 -6.46 19.09 11.69
CA PHE A 309 -5.22 19.15 12.45
C PHE A 309 -4.07 18.48 11.70
N TRP A 310 -4.30 17.25 11.17
CA TRP A 310 -3.27 16.48 10.49
C TRP A 310 -2.92 17.03 9.12
N LEU A 311 -3.93 17.34 8.29
CA LEU A 311 -3.75 17.78 6.91
C LEU A 311 -3.46 19.29 6.79
N GLY A 312 -3.75 20.07 7.82
CA GLY A 312 -3.68 21.52 7.79
C GLY A 312 -5.03 22.20 7.55
N SER A 313 -5.05 23.51 7.71
CA SER A 313 -6.28 24.33 7.64
C SER A 313 -6.69 24.67 6.19
N GLY A 314 -5.77 24.52 5.26
CA GLY A 314 -5.95 24.82 3.83
C GLY A 314 -4.81 24.28 2.97
N PRO A 315 -4.91 24.44 1.64
CA PRO A 315 -3.85 24.06 0.72
C PRO A 315 -2.54 24.79 1.03
N ASN A 316 -1.41 24.11 0.78
CA ASN A 316 -0.05 24.65 0.97
C ASN A 316 0.31 25.00 2.42
N ASP A 317 -0.35 24.40 3.42
CA ASP A 317 0.01 24.56 4.82
C ASP A 317 1.30 23.78 5.14
N THR A 318 2.44 24.47 5.12
CA THR A 318 3.77 23.90 5.40
C THR A 318 3.99 23.53 6.87
N THR A 319 3.04 23.88 7.75
CA THR A 319 3.18 23.68 9.21
C THR A 319 2.40 22.48 9.74
N SER A 320 1.57 21.87 8.91
CA SER A 320 0.74 20.72 9.30
C SER A 320 1.58 19.52 9.75
N PRO A 321 1.08 18.70 10.68
CA PRO A 321 1.81 17.53 11.18
C PRO A 321 2.19 16.54 10.08
N ILE A 322 1.32 16.32 9.09
CA ILE A 322 1.61 15.39 7.99
C ILE A 322 2.75 15.92 7.10
N VAL A 323 2.81 17.22 6.84
CA VAL A 323 3.90 17.81 6.06
C VAL A 323 5.23 17.64 6.79
N LYS A 324 5.27 17.85 8.11
CA LYS A 324 6.48 17.61 8.91
C LYS A 324 6.91 16.15 8.87
N ALA A 325 5.97 15.21 9.05
CA ALA A 325 6.25 13.77 8.97
C ALA A 325 6.81 13.38 7.58
N TYR A 326 6.25 13.94 6.50
CA TYR A 326 6.68 13.65 5.14
C TYR A 326 8.06 14.23 4.81
N VAL A 327 8.40 15.40 5.32
CA VAL A 327 9.77 15.93 5.19
C VAL A 327 10.79 15.02 5.87
N GLN A 328 10.49 14.51 7.09
CA GLN A 328 11.34 13.55 7.78
C GLN A 328 11.48 12.24 6.99
N THR A 329 10.36 11.73 6.48
CA THR A 329 10.37 10.53 5.62
C THR A 329 11.19 10.76 4.35
N GLY A 330 11.15 11.95 3.76
CA GLY A 330 11.99 12.32 2.62
C GLY A 330 13.49 12.26 2.95
N GLN A 331 13.89 12.77 4.12
CA GLN A 331 15.27 12.68 4.60
C GLN A 331 15.70 11.21 4.80
N PHE A 332 14.82 10.39 5.36
CA PHE A 332 15.03 8.96 5.49
C PHE A 332 15.25 8.29 4.12
N LEU A 333 14.40 8.57 3.13
CA LEU A 333 14.52 8.00 1.78
C LEU A 333 15.83 8.41 1.08
N VAL A 334 16.32 9.63 1.31
CA VAL A 334 17.64 10.05 0.86
C VAL A 334 18.73 9.24 1.54
N GLY A 335 18.66 9.07 2.85
CA GLY A 335 19.60 8.24 3.62
C GLY A 335 19.63 6.77 3.15
N GLN A 336 18.52 6.27 2.59
CA GLN A 336 18.43 4.93 1.99
C GLN A 336 18.82 4.90 0.49
N GLY A 337 19.24 6.01 -0.10
CA GLY A 337 19.57 6.10 -1.53
C GLY A 337 18.35 5.96 -2.47
N ARG A 338 17.13 6.11 -1.95
CA ARG A 338 15.88 5.99 -2.72
C ARG A 338 15.42 7.30 -3.34
N LEU A 339 15.87 8.40 -2.78
CA LEU A 339 15.72 9.75 -3.34
C LEU A 339 17.09 10.43 -3.41
N THR A 340 17.27 11.27 -4.42
CA THR A 340 18.48 12.10 -4.56
C THR A 340 18.44 13.33 -3.65
N ALA A 341 17.24 13.85 -3.38
CA ALA A 341 16.98 14.95 -2.47
C ALA A 341 15.62 14.78 -1.79
N ALA A 342 15.54 15.17 -0.51
CA ALA A 342 14.28 15.20 0.21
C ALA A 342 13.38 16.34 -0.32
N PRO A 343 12.07 16.12 -0.53
CA PRO A 343 11.16 17.20 -0.88
C PRO A 343 11.08 18.22 0.27
N SER A 344 11.08 19.51 -0.07
CA SER A 344 10.91 20.57 0.94
C SER A 344 9.48 20.60 1.47
N ALA A 345 9.28 21.22 2.63
CA ALA A 345 7.93 21.40 3.20
C ALA A 345 6.99 22.13 2.23
N ALA A 346 7.48 23.08 1.46
CA ALA A 346 6.70 23.78 0.42
C ALA A 346 6.25 22.82 -0.69
N VAL A 347 7.14 21.94 -1.17
CA VAL A 347 6.79 20.92 -2.17
C VAL A 347 5.81 19.92 -1.59
N VAL A 348 6.05 19.36 -0.40
CA VAL A 348 5.13 18.42 0.24
C VAL A 348 3.74 19.03 0.43
N ALA A 349 3.67 20.28 0.89
CA ALA A 349 2.40 20.95 1.15
C ALA A 349 1.54 21.14 -0.11
N THR A 350 2.13 21.20 -1.32
CA THR A 350 1.35 21.21 -2.57
C THR A 350 0.71 19.87 -2.93
N HIS A 351 1.05 18.82 -2.19
CA HIS A 351 0.53 17.45 -2.33
C HIS A 351 -0.39 17.05 -1.16
N VAL A 352 -0.78 17.99 -0.30
CA VAL A 352 -1.72 17.76 0.80
C VAL A 352 -2.91 18.71 0.61
N ASP A 353 -4.07 18.14 0.28
CA ASP A 353 -5.28 18.91 0.00
C ASP A 353 -6.41 18.60 1.01
N PRO A 354 -6.54 19.40 2.08
CA PRO A 354 -7.61 19.25 3.07
C PRO A 354 -8.99 19.72 2.59
N THR A 355 -9.09 20.35 1.41
CA THR A 355 -10.33 21.03 0.97
C THR A 355 -11.49 20.06 0.79
N PHE A 356 -11.24 18.87 0.25
CA PHE A 356 -12.26 17.85 0.04
C PHE A 356 -12.82 17.31 1.36
N VAL A 357 -11.95 16.92 2.29
CA VAL A 357 -12.40 16.40 3.59
C VAL A 357 -13.03 17.50 4.43
N LYS A 358 -12.54 18.73 4.38
CA LYS A 358 -13.13 19.89 5.04
C LYS A 358 -14.57 20.12 4.58
N LYS A 359 -14.80 20.08 3.26
CA LYS A 359 -16.13 20.20 2.67
C LYS A 359 -17.04 19.04 3.06
N ALA A 360 -16.50 17.79 3.05
CA ALA A 360 -17.25 16.61 3.47
C ALA A 360 -17.68 16.68 4.93
N LEU A 361 -16.80 17.14 5.82
CA LEU A 361 -17.10 17.29 7.26
C LEU A 361 -18.11 18.42 7.55
N ALA A 362 -18.11 19.46 6.73
CA ALA A 362 -19.06 20.58 6.84
C ALA A 362 -20.48 20.28 6.27
N GLY A 363 -20.76 19.01 5.91
CA GLY A 363 -22.06 18.61 5.36
C GLY A 363 -22.17 18.74 3.82
N GLY A 364 -21.07 19.02 3.14
CA GLY A 364 -21.02 19.16 1.66
C GLY A 364 -21.08 17.84 0.89
N CYS A 365 -21.58 16.77 1.53
CA CYS A 365 -21.82 15.46 0.91
C CYS A 365 -23.27 15.27 0.45
N SER A 366 -24.17 16.17 0.85
CA SER A 366 -25.59 16.11 0.50
C SER A 366 -25.78 16.67 -0.89
N SER A 367 -26.04 15.82 -1.86
CA SER A 367 -26.83 15.98 -3.09
C SER A 367 -26.31 15.12 -4.22
#